data_fa939a7db6a8c69ba6e7c5669b56dcb6
#
_entry.id   fa939a7db6a8c69ba6e7c5669b56dcb6
#
_cell.length_a   1.000
_cell.length_b   1.000
_cell.length_c   1.000
_cell.angle_alpha   90.00
_cell.angle_beta   90.00
_cell.angle_gamma   90.00
#
_symmetry.space_group_name_H-M   'P 1'
#
loop_
_entity.id
_entity.type
_entity.pdbx_description
1 polymer ?
#
loop_
_entity_poly.entity_id
_entity_poly.type
_entity_poly.pdbx_seq_one_letter_code
_entity_poly.pdbx_strand_id
1 'polypeptide(L)'
;MDKLNLRPEEGEQTPRTVAVLATDPAGDAFIPLHTHRRGQLIHAIAGVMLVSAVAGSWVVPPGRGVWVPAGMAHQIRMAGEVQMRTVFVEPGTRADLGGECRVIHVGELLRALIVTAASLPLDYAPGGRDERVMELILDEIELAPALSLHVPMPRHARLAALCEQLVRDPSLPASLDDWALRLHMNTRTLARLFQRETGMNFGAWCRQARLLLSLPRLAAGASILEVALAHGYESPSAFTAMFRRALGVPPSQYLHRHD
;
A
#
# COMPACT_ATOMS: atom_id res chain seq x y z
N MET A 1 -9.69 -30.15 0.50
CA MET A 1 -10.60 -29.05 0.15
C MET A 1 -9.77 -27.79 0.15
N ASP A 2 -9.48 -27.25 -1.04
CA ASP A 2 -8.65 -26.06 -1.23
C ASP A 2 -9.28 -24.84 -0.57
N LYS A 3 -8.75 -24.42 0.58
CA LYS A 3 -9.14 -23.21 1.30
C LYS A 3 -8.48 -21.91 0.75
N LEU A 4 -7.80 -21.99 -0.37
CA LEU A 4 -6.91 -20.94 -0.90
C LEU A 4 -7.60 -19.92 -1.83
N ASN A 5 -8.97 -19.96 -1.94
CA ASN A 5 -9.71 -19.01 -2.81
C ASN A 5 -11.07 -18.64 -2.23
N LEU A 6 -11.14 -18.29 -0.94
CA LEU A 6 -12.34 -17.68 -0.39
C LEU A 6 -12.56 -16.30 -1.03
N ARG A 7 -13.79 -16.01 -1.45
CA ARG A 7 -14.13 -14.73 -2.05
C ARG A 7 -14.21 -13.64 -0.98
N PRO A 8 -13.83 -12.40 -1.26
CA PRO A 8 -13.92 -11.28 -0.30
C PRO A 8 -15.30 -11.17 0.36
N GLU A 9 -16.37 -11.49 -0.37
CA GLU A 9 -17.76 -11.49 0.11
C GLU A 9 -17.99 -12.42 1.31
N GLU A 10 -17.26 -13.53 1.39
CA GLU A 10 -17.38 -14.48 2.52
C GLU A 10 -16.84 -13.88 3.83
N GLY A 11 -15.75 -13.09 3.76
CA GLY A 11 -15.21 -12.36 4.90
C GLY A 11 -16.14 -11.23 5.38
N GLU A 12 -16.95 -10.67 4.47
CA GLU A 12 -17.93 -9.64 4.82
C GLU A 12 -19.22 -10.19 5.45
N GLN A 13 -19.59 -11.41 5.09
CA GLN A 13 -20.88 -12.02 5.51
C GLN A 13 -20.80 -12.79 6.83
N THR A 14 -19.59 -13.03 7.37
CA THR A 14 -19.46 -13.72 8.65
C THR A 14 -20.13 -12.94 9.79
N PRO A 15 -20.79 -13.62 10.77
CA PRO A 15 -21.33 -12.96 11.94
C PRO A 15 -20.27 -12.55 12.97
N ARG A 16 -18.99 -12.84 12.71
CA ARG A 16 -17.87 -12.51 13.60
C ARG A 16 -17.35 -11.11 13.35
N THR A 17 -16.80 -10.47 14.37
CA THR A 17 -16.25 -9.10 14.28
C THR A 17 -15.00 -9.02 13.41
N VAL A 18 -14.22 -10.09 13.33
CA VAL A 18 -13.00 -10.18 12.55
C VAL A 18 -13.01 -11.43 11.67
N ALA A 19 -12.56 -11.31 10.44
CA ALA A 19 -12.34 -12.43 9.53
C ALA A 19 -11.01 -12.28 8.81
N VAL A 20 -10.31 -13.39 8.57
CA VAL A 20 -9.06 -13.37 7.81
C VAL A 20 -9.17 -14.28 6.60
N LEU A 21 -8.88 -13.73 5.43
CA LEU A 21 -8.88 -14.45 4.16
C LEU A 21 -7.48 -14.54 3.57
N ALA A 22 -7.20 -15.68 2.97
CA ALA A 22 -6.03 -15.90 2.12
C ALA A 22 -6.45 -15.83 0.65
N THR A 23 -5.73 -15.05 -0.13
CA THR A 23 -5.93 -14.95 -1.57
C THR A 23 -4.56 -14.86 -2.23
N ASP A 24 -4.29 -15.79 -3.13
CA ASP A 24 -3.04 -15.86 -3.86
C ASP A 24 -3.34 -15.69 -5.37
N PRO A 25 -3.58 -14.44 -5.82
CA PRO A 25 -3.90 -14.17 -7.21
C PRO A 25 -2.70 -14.43 -8.11
N ALA A 26 -2.96 -14.90 -9.32
CA ALA A 26 -1.92 -15.22 -10.28
C ALA A 26 -1.31 -13.96 -10.91
N GLY A 27 0.02 -13.87 -10.89
CA GLY A 27 0.78 -12.86 -11.65
C GLY A 27 0.45 -11.41 -11.32
N ASP A 28 0.51 -10.55 -12.34
CA ASP A 28 0.22 -9.10 -12.23
C ASP A 28 -1.28 -8.81 -12.18
N ALA A 29 -2.00 -9.42 -11.25
CA ALA A 29 -3.44 -9.29 -11.11
C ALA A 29 -3.86 -7.84 -10.77
N PHE A 30 -5.06 -7.50 -11.19
CA PHE A 30 -5.67 -6.21 -10.91
C PHE A 30 -7.07 -6.40 -10.34
N ILE A 31 -7.30 -5.87 -9.13
CA ILE A 31 -8.62 -5.78 -8.52
C ILE A 31 -9.14 -4.36 -8.80
N PRO A 32 -10.21 -4.22 -9.62
CA PRO A 32 -10.74 -2.91 -10.00
C PRO A 32 -11.33 -2.18 -8.79
N LEU A 33 -11.70 -0.91 -8.99
CA LEU A 33 -12.28 -0.05 -7.97
C LEU A 33 -13.54 -0.69 -7.35
N HIS A 34 -13.50 -0.87 -6.04
CA HIS A 34 -14.57 -1.48 -5.24
C HIS A 34 -14.59 -0.91 -3.82
N THR A 35 -15.59 -1.29 -3.06
CA THR A 35 -15.76 -0.90 -1.64
C THR A 35 -16.11 -2.12 -0.81
N HIS A 36 -15.78 -2.08 0.46
CA HIS A 36 -16.18 -3.08 1.45
C HIS A 36 -16.96 -2.44 2.61
N ARG A 37 -17.94 -3.16 3.14
CA ARG A 37 -18.67 -2.75 4.33
C ARG A 37 -17.77 -2.73 5.58
N ARG A 38 -16.81 -3.61 5.63
CA ARG A 38 -15.81 -3.74 6.70
C ARG A 38 -14.56 -2.95 6.40
N GLY A 39 -13.89 -2.47 7.46
CA GLY A 39 -12.51 -2.06 7.35
C GLY A 39 -11.62 -3.26 7.07
N GLN A 40 -10.47 -3.05 6.45
CA GLN A 40 -9.56 -4.15 6.12
C GLN A 40 -8.10 -3.76 6.26
N LEU A 41 -7.31 -4.68 6.80
CA LEU A 41 -5.86 -4.66 6.67
C LEU A 41 -5.46 -5.58 5.52
N ILE A 42 -4.91 -5.01 4.45
CA ILE A 42 -4.40 -5.75 3.29
C ILE A 42 -2.90 -5.94 3.48
N HIS A 43 -2.46 -7.19 3.65
CA HIS A 43 -1.08 -7.56 3.92
C HIS A 43 -0.50 -8.43 2.81
N ALA A 44 0.75 -8.17 2.38
CA ALA A 44 1.51 -9.02 1.48
C ALA A 44 2.49 -9.89 2.28
N ILE A 45 2.34 -11.21 2.20
CA ILE A 45 3.36 -12.16 2.69
C ILE A 45 4.53 -12.21 1.71
N ALA A 46 4.22 -12.24 0.41
CA ALA A 46 5.17 -12.20 -0.71
C ALA A 46 4.63 -11.29 -1.82
N GLY A 47 5.51 -10.82 -2.68
CA GLY A 47 5.17 -9.87 -3.76
C GLY A 47 4.93 -8.45 -3.25
N VAL A 48 4.51 -7.56 -4.13
CA VAL A 48 4.21 -6.15 -3.79
C VAL A 48 2.86 -5.76 -4.35
N MET A 49 2.08 -5.02 -3.57
CA MET A 49 0.81 -4.46 -4.00
C MET A 49 0.87 -2.93 -4.03
N LEU A 50 0.19 -2.33 -4.99
CA LEU A 50 -0.15 -0.91 -5.02
C LEU A 50 -1.64 -0.76 -4.77
N VAL A 51 -2.01 -0.25 -3.61
CA VAL A 51 -3.39 0.07 -3.25
C VAL A 51 -3.63 1.54 -3.52
N SER A 52 -4.66 1.88 -4.30
CA SER A 52 -4.96 3.26 -4.67
C SER A 52 -6.40 3.61 -4.30
N ALA A 53 -6.59 4.78 -3.69
CA ALA A 53 -7.87 5.37 -3.34
C ALA A 53 -7.85 6.88 -3.67
N VAL A 54 -8.96 7.58 -3.46
CA VAL A 54 -9.05 9.04 -3.73
C VAL A 54 -7.98 9.84 -2.97
N ALA A 55 -7.65 9.44 -1.75
CA ALA A 55 -6.67 10.15 -0.91
C ALA A 55 -5.20 9.94 -1.32
N GLY A 56 -4.90 8.92 -2.12
CA GLY A 56 -3.54 8.62 -2.53
C GLY A 56 -3.31 7.17 -2.96
N SER A 57 -2.04 6.81 -3.06
CA SER A 57 -1.60 5.45 -3.37
C SER A 57 -0.59 4.97 -2.31
N TRP A 58 -0.75 3.73 -1.89
CA TRP A 58 0.07 3.07 -0.86
C TRP A 58 0.73 1.85 -1.46
N VAL A 59 2.04 1.76 -1.30
CA VAL A 59 2.80 0.57 -1.70
C VAL A 59 2.90 -0.35 -0.49
N VAL A 60 2.56 -1.61 -0.70
CA VAL A 60 2.53 -2.66 0.33
C VAL A 60 3.52 -3.76 -0.07
N PRO A 61 4.80 -3.64 0.31
CA PRO A 61 5.79 -4.70 0.16
C PRO A 61 5.63 -5.76 1.25
N PRO A 62 6.36 -6.89 1.19
CA PRO A 62 6.38 -7.89 2.25
C PRO A 62 6.67 -7.28 3.62
N GLY A 63 6.05 -7.80 4.66
CA GLY A 63 6.16 -7.28 6.03
C GLY A 63 5.46 -5.94 6.27
N ARG A 64 4.61 -5.51 5.35
CA ARG A 64 3.76 -4.30 5.48
C ARG A 64 2.31 -4.65 5.22
N GLY A 65 1.42 -3.84 5.78
CA GLY A 65 -0.01 -3.90 5.49
C GLY A 65 -0.58 -2.49 5.36
N VAL A 66 -1.59 -2.33 4.52
CA VAL A 66 -2.35 -1.08 4.45
C VAL A 66 -3.71 -1.27 5.11
N TRP A 67 -4.01 -0.42 6.08
CA TRP A 67 -5.35 -0.27 6.62
C TRP A 67 -6.20 0.56 5.67
N VAL A 68 -7.35 0.02 5.27
CA VAL A 68 -8.36 0.69 4.44
C VAL A 68 -9.65 0.73 5.26
N PRO A 69 -10.16 1.91 5.60
CA PRO A 69 -11.41 2.04 6.37
C PRO A 69 -12.63 1.50 5.62
N ALA A 70 -13.66 1.13 6.37
CA ALA A 70 -14.95 0.72 5.82
C ALA A 70 -15.52 1.78 4.87
N GLY A 71 -16.10 1.36 3.74
CA GLY A 71 -16.69 2.23 2.72
C GLY A 71 -15.69 2.99 1.84
N MET A 72 -14.39 2.87 2.09
CA MET A 72 -13.37 3.54 1.27
C MET A 72 -13.22 2.83 -0.07
N ALA A 73 -13.56 3.53 -1.16
CA ALA A 73 -13.35 3.02 -2.52
C ALA A 73 -11.86 2.94 -2.85
N HIS A 74 -11.42 1.75 -3.26
CA HIS A 74 -10.03 1.48 -3.56
C HIS A 74 -9.89 0.42 -4.66
N GLN A 75 -8.70 0.38 -5.26
CA GLN A 75 -8.28 -0.63 -6.24
C GLN A 75 -6.90 -1.16 -5.86
N ILE A 76 -6.59 -2.38 -6.27
CA ILE A 76 -5.32 -3.03 -5.96
C ILE A 76 -4.67 -3.51 -7.26
N ARG A 77 -3.42 -3.10 -7.48
CA ARG A 77 -2.56 -3.65 -8.53
C ARG A 77 -1.47 -4.47 -7.88
N MET A 78 -1.30 -5.68 -8.34
CA MET A 78 -0.27 -6.60 -7.88
C MET A 78 0.95 -6.55 -8.81
N ALA A 79 2.11 -6.86 -8.27
CA ALA A 79 3.35 -6.96 -9.04
C ALA A 79 4.10 -8.23 -8.62
N GLY A 80 4.30 -9.12 -9.59
CA GLY A 80 4.84 -10.46 -9.36
C GLY A 80 3.81 -11.40 -8.72
N GLU A 81 4.29 -12.52 -8.19
CA GLU A 81 3.45 -13.45 -7.44
C GLU A 81 3.17 -12.89 -6.04
N VAL A 82 1.92 -12.56 -5.77
CA VAL A 82 1.50 -11.97 -4.51
C VAL A 82 0.77 -13.01 -3.66
N GLN A 83 1.21 -13.17 -2.42
CA GLN A 83 0.46 -13.89 -1.39
C GLN A 83 -0.23 -12.87 -0.49
N MET A 84 -1.51 -12.64 -0.72
CA MET A 84 -2.29 -11.64 0.00
C MET A 84 -3.04 -12.27 1.18
N ARG A 85 -3.03 -11.58 2.31
CA ARG A 85 -3.86 -11.88 3.48
C ARG A 85 -4.64 -10.63 3.84
N THR A 86 -5.94 -10.75 3.92
CA THR A 86 -6.83 -9.63 4.26
C THR A 86 -7.52 -9.90 5.58
N VAL A 87 -7.34 -9.00 6.55
CA VAL A 87 -8.07 -9.00 7.81
C VAL A 87 -9.25 -8.04 7.66
N PHE A 88 -10.46 -8.56 7.65
CA PHE A 88 -11.70 -7.80 7.64
C PHE A 88 -12.16 -7.53 9.07
N VAL A 89 -12.49 -6.28 9.37
CA VAL A 89 -12.88 -5.83 10.72
C VAL A 89 -14.24 -5.12 10.64
N GLU A 90 -15.19 -5.55 11.46
CA GLU A 90 -16.51 -4.92 11.56
C GLU A 90 -16.38 -3.47 12.03
N PRO A 91 -17.08 -2.50 11.41
CA PRO A 91 -17.07 -1.11 11.85
C PRO A 91 -17.47 -0.97 13.32
N GLY A 92 -16.76 -0.13 14.06
CA GLY A 92 -17.02 0.12 15.47
C GLY A 92 -16.43 -0.91 16.44
N THR A 93 -15.76 -1.98 15.95
CA THR A 93 -15.06 -2.94 16.83
C THR A 93 -13.93 -2.30 17.61
N ARG A 94 -13.17 -1.42 16.96
CA ARG A 94 -12.05 -0.64 17.56
C ARG A 94 -12.10 0.80 17.03
N ALA A 95 -12.19 1.77 17.93
CA ALA A 95 -12.27 3.20 17.56
C ALA A 95 -10.96 3.75 16.99
N ASP A 96 -9.86 3.23 17.39
CA ASP A 96 -8.49 3.70 17.15
C ASP A 96 -7.83 3.12 15.89
N LEU A 97 -8.50 2.19 15.20
CA LEU A 97 -8.04 1.79 13.85
C LEU A 97 -8.16 2.93 12.84
N GLY A 98 -9.00 3.94 13.13
CA GLY A 98 -9.06 5.21 12.41
C GLY A 98 -9.82 5.16 11.09
N GLY A 99 -10.22 6.36 10.62
CA GLY A 99 -10.97 6.57 9.37
C GLY A 99 -10.11 6.91 8.15
N GLU A 100 -8.79 6.78 8.24
CA GLU A 100 -7.86 7.11 7.16
C GLU A 100 -7.01 5.90 6.75
N CYS A 101 -6.69 5.81 5.44
CA CYS A 101 -5.75 4.80 4.96
C CYS A 101 -4.35 5.05 5.52
N ARG A 102 -3.71 4.00 6.03
CA ARG A 102 -2.33 4.07 6.53
C ARG A 102 -1.58 2.77 6.30
N VAL A 103 -0.30 2.86 5.99
CA VAL A 103 0.57 1.68 5.97
C VAL A 103 1.12 1.45 7.36
N ILE A 104 1.10 0.21 7.82
CA ILE A 104 1.65 -0.21 9.10
C ILE A 104 2.76 -1.24 8.91
N HIS A 105 3.65 -1.34 9.89
CA HIS A 105 4.59 -2.44 9.98
C HIS A 105 3.87 -3.70 10.47
N VAL A 106 3.97 -4.80 9.74
CA VAL A 106 3.49 -6.10 10.16
C VAL A 106 4.67 -6.87 10.76
N GLY A 107 4.80 -6.81 12.10
CA GLY A 107 5.83 -7.50 12.85
C GLY A 107 5.65 -9.02 12.82
N GLU A 108 6.63 -9.76 13.34
CA GLU A 108 6.63 -11.24 13.32
C GLU A 108 5.39 -11.83 14.00
N LEU A 109 4.99 -11.30 15.16
CA LEU A 109 3.82 -11.76 15.89
C LEU A 109 2.54 -11.53 15.09
N LEU A 110 2.31 -10.31 14.60
CA LEU A 110 1.12 -9.99 13.79
C LEU A 110 1.07 -10.85 12.53
N ARG A 111 2.21 -11.03 11.85
CA ARG A 111 2.29 -11.91 10.67
C ARG A 111 1.90 -13.36 11.01
N ALA A 112 2.47 -13.91 12.09
CA ALA A 112 2.16 -15.29 12.52
C ALA A 112 0.68 -15.47 12.87
N LEU A 113 0.08 -14.48 13.54
CA LEU A 113 -1.35 -14.47 13.86
C LEU A 113 -2.21 -14.41 12.60
N ILE A 114 -1.92 -13.53 11.64
CA ILE A 114 -2.66 -13.40 10.38
C ILE A 114 -2.58 -14.71 9.56
N VAL A 115 -1.38 -15.31 9.45
CA VAL A 115 -1.20 -16.58 8.73
C VAL A 115 -1.99 -17.71 9.39
N THR A 116 -1.94 -17.78 10.73
CA THR A 116 -2.71 -18.78 11.50
C THR A 116 -4.22 -18.55 11.31
N ALA A 117 -4.68 -17.31 11.46
CA ALA A 117 -6.09 -16.95 11.36
C ALA A 117 -6.68 -17.24 9.97
N ALA A 118 -5.90 -17.11 8.89
CA ALA A 118 -6.34 -17.45 7.53
C ALA A 118 -6.73 -18.93 7.35
N SER A 119 -6.31 -19.82 8.25
CA SER A 119 -6.71 -21.24 8.25
C SER A 119 -7.88 -21.57 9.16
N LEU A 120 -8.33 -20.60 9.99
CA LEU A 120 -9.43 -20.78 10.93
C LEU A 120 -10.80 -20.69 10.24
N PRO A 121 -11.85 -21.33 10.78
CA PRO A 121 -13.21 -21.14 10.29
C PRO A 121 -13.64 -19.69 10.38
N LEU A 122 -14.38 -19.19 9.39
CA LEU A 122 -14.96 -17.84 9.43
C LEU A 122 -16.04 -17.69 10.53
N ASP A 123 -16.68 -18.79 10.90
CA ASP A 123 -17.65 -18.86 11.99
C ASP A 123 -17.03 -19.59 13.20
N TYR A 124 -15.95 -19.03 13.73
CA TYR A 124 -15.29 -19.56 14.92
C TYR A 124 -16.16 -19.40 16.18
N ALA A 125 -15.94 -20.28 17.19
CA ALA A 125 -16.73 -20.27 18.42
C ALA A 125 -16.43 -19.03 19.27
N PRO A 126 -17.46 -18.28 19.73
CA PRO A 126 -17.29 -17.19 20.68
C PRO A 126 -16.66 -17.65 21.99
N GLY A 127 -15.83 -16.82 22.61
CA GLY A 127 -15.09 -17.13 23.84
C GLY A 127 -13.97 -18.14 23.66
N GLY A 128 -13.79 -18.67 22.43
CA GLY A 128 -12.83 -19.72 22.14
C GLY A 128 -11.40 -19.22 21.90
N ARG A 129 -10.51 -20.16 21.61
CA ARG A 129 -9.11 -19.86 21.24
C ARG A 129 -9.04 -19.00 19.99
N ASP A 130 -9.87 -19.28 18.99
CA ASP A 130 -9.78 -18.64 17.69
C ASP A 130 -10.24 -17.18 17.76
N GLU A 131 -11.26 -16.86 18.59
CA GLU A 131 -11.63 -15.48 18.86
C GLU A 131 -10.49 -14.71 19.57
N ARG A 132 -9.78 -15.32 20.53
CA ARG A 132 -8.62 -14.67 21.16
C ARG A 132 -7.49 -14.40 20.18
N VAL A 133 -7.30 -15.25 19.17
CA VAL A 133 -6.35 -14.98 18.07
C VAL A 133 -6.80 -13.73 17.28
N MET A 134 -8.10 -13.61 16.97
CA MET A 134 -8.63 -12.46 16.25
C MET A 134 -8.53 -11.16 17.08
N GLU A 135 -8.82 -11.21 18.37
CA GLU A 135 -8.65 -10.05 19.27
C GLU A 135 -7.18 -9.60 19.36
N LEU A 136 -6.25 -10.55 19.47
CA LEU A 136 -4.83 -10.23 19.48
C LEU A 136 -4.35 -9.62 18.15
N ILE A 137 -4.92 -10.02 17.01
CA ILE A 137 -4.65 -9.37 15.72
C ILE A 137 -5.06 -7.89 15.78
N LEU A 138 -6.20 -7.56 16.38
CA LEU A 138 -6.65 -6.17 16.52
C LEU A 138 -5.71 -5.37 17.41
N ASP A 139 -5.27 -5.93 18.55
CA ASP A 139 -4.31 -5.28 19.44
C ASP A 139 -3.00 -4.97 18.72
N GLU A 140 -2.47 -5.93 17.95
CA GLU A 140 -1.23 -5.75 17.18
C GLU A 140 -1.36 -4.74 16.02
N ILE A 141 -2.52 -4.66 15.36
CA ILE A 141 -2.80 -3.65 14.32
C ILE A 141 -2.83 -2.24 14.93
N GLU A 142 -3.43 -2.10 16.10
CA GLU A 142 -3.53 -0.84 16.84
C GLU A 142 -2.16 -0.33 17.28
N LEU A 143 -1.34 -1.21 17.83
CA LEU A 143 0.01 -0.91 18.31
C LEU A 143 1.04 -0.71 17.18
N ALA A 144 0.72 -1.15 15.96
CA ALA A 144 1.67 -1.13 14.85
C ALA A 144 2.02 0.30 14.42
N PRO A 145 3.32 0.63 14.30
CA PRO A 145 3.74 1.96 13.87
C PRO A 145 3.30 2.24 12.42
N ALA A 146 2.71 3.42 12.21
CA ALA A 146 2.39 3.91 10.86
C ALA A 146 3.67 4.29 10.10
N LEU A 147 3.69 3.99 8.79
CA LEU A 147 4.83 4.19 7.92
C LEU A 147 4.47 5.15 6.77
N SER A 148 5.42 6.01 6.39
CA SER A 148 5.25 6.96 5.27
C SER A 148 5.44 6.30 3.89
N LEU A 149 4.78 5.16 3.65
CA LEU A 149 4.81 4.43 2.38
C LEU A 149 3.59 4.76 1.51
N HIS A 150 3.28 6.06 1.35
CA HIS A 150 2.18 6.54 0.54
C HIS A 150 2.60 7.69 -0.37
N VAL A 151 1.88 7.84 -1.47
CA VAL A 151 1.99 8.97 -2.38
C VAL A 151 0.70 9.78 -2.26
N PRO A 152 0.70 10.89 -1.50
CA PRO A 152 -0.51 11.69 -1.31
C PRO A 152 -0.94 12.33 -2.63
N MET A 153 -2.24 12.26 -2.93
CA MET A 153 -2.80 12.87 -4.14
C MET A 153 -3.49 14.19 -3.81
N PRO A 154 -3.25 15.24 -4.61
CA PRO A 154 -3.91 16.53 -4.40
C PRO A 154 -5.40 16.45 -4.77
N ARG A 155 -6.24 17.25 -4.09
CA ARG A 155 -7.68 17.35 -4.39
C ARG A 155 -7.97 18.25 -5.61
N HIS A 156 -7.07 19.15 -5.93
CA HIS A 156 -7.20 20.03 -7.10
C HIS A 156 -7.12 19.20 -8.40
N ALA A 157 -8.23 19.04 -9.12
CA ALA A 157 -8.40 18.06 -10.20
C ALA A 157 -7.30 18.11 -11.29
N ARG A 158 -6.94 19.34 -11.77
CA ARG A 158 -5.89 19.47 -12.79
C ARG A 158 -4.51 19.11 -12.28
N LEU A 159 -4.24 19.35 -10.99
CA LEU A 159 -2.98 18.96 -10.35
C LEU A 159 -2.96 17.44 -10.11
N ALA A 160 -4.07 16.86 -9.67
CA ALA A 160 -4.23 15.43 -9.53
C ALA A 160 -3.94 14.70 -10.84
N ALA A 161 -4.47 15.18 -11.96
CA ALA A 161 -4.24 14.59 -13.28
C ALA A 161 -2.75 14.56 -13.68
N LEU A 162 -1.96 15.59 -13.31
CA LEU A 162 -0.51 15.57 -13.54
C LEU A 162 0.21 14.60 -12.61
N CYS A 163 -0.20 14.52 -11.34
CA CYS A 163 0.32 13.52 -10.40
C CYS A 163 0.02 12.10 -10.88
N GLU A 164 -1.19 11.82 -11.37
CA GLU A 164 -1.56 10.53 -11.93
C GLU A 164 -0.74 10.16 -13.17
N GLN A 165 -0.41 11.13 -14.02
CA GLN A 165 0.49 10.87 -15.17
C GLN A 165 1.85 10.39 -14.69
N LEU A 166 2.46 11.06 -13.69
CA LEU A 166 3.74 10.64 -13.13
C LEU A 166 3.66 9.29 -12.41
N VAL A 167 2.54 8.99 -11.74
CA VAL A 167 2.33 7.68 -11.10
C VAL A 167 2.21 6.57 -12.15
N ARG A 168 1.57 6.83 -13.28
CA ARG A 168 1.48 5.86 -14.40
C ARG A 168 2.79 5.68 -15.13
N ASP A 169 3.55 6.76 -15.31
CA ASP A 169 4.85 6.74 -15.97
C ASP A 169 5.88 7.55 -15.15
N PRO A 170 6.59 6.91 -14.23
CA PRO A 170 7.58 7.59 -13.38
C PRO A 170 8.81 8.10 -14.13
N SER A 171 9.02 7.68 -15.39
CA SER A 171 10.12 8.16 -16.24
C SER A 171 9.91 9.59 -16.73
N LEU A 172 8.67 10.08 -16.75
CA LEU A 172 8.34 11.40 -17.27
C LEU A 172 9.16 12.51 -16.57
N PRO A 173 9.69 13.45 -17.33
CA PRO A 173 10.31 14.64 -16.76
C PRO A 173 9.30 15.38 -15.87
N ALA A 174 9.69 15.65 -14.63
CA ALA A 174 8.84 16.35 -13.67
C ALA A 174 9.57 17.62 -13.20
N SER A 175 9.26 18.72 -13.85
CA SER A 175 9.73 20.06 -13.49
C SER A 175 8.55 20.88 -12.96
N LEU A 176 8.80 21.63 -11.88
CA LEU A 176 7.76 22.50 -11.32
C LEU A 176 7.37 23.62 -12.29
N ASP A 177 8.34 24.11 -13.11
CA ASP A 177 8.12 25.14 -14.11
C ASP A 177 7.24 24.64 -15.26
N ASP A 178 7.51 23.42 -15.77
CA ASP A 178 6.68 22.81 -16.82
C ASP A 178 5.25 22.57 -16.35
N TRP A 179 5.08 22.12 -15.11
CA TRP A 179 3.75 21.91 -14.54
C TRP A 179 3.01 23.25 -14.31
N ALA A 180 3.75 24.29 -13.91
CA ALA A 180 3.20 25.64 -13.78
C ALA A 180 2.67 26.18 -15.12
N LEU A 181 3.44 26.00 -16.19
CA LEU A 181 3.00 26.34 -17.56
C LEU A 181 1.75 25.57 -17.96
N ARG A 182 1.72 24.26 -17.78
CA ARG A 182 0.57 23.40 -18.12
C ARG A 182 -0.70 23.75 -17.33
N LEU A 183 -0.54 24.25 -16.11
CA LEU A 183 -1.65 24.67 -15.24
C LEU A 183 -2.03 26.15 -15.39
N HIS A 184 -1.29 26.91 -16.22
CA HIS A 184 -1.41 28.38 -16.36
C HIS A 184 -1.27 29.09 -15.00
N MET A 185 -0.28 28.67 -14.22
CA MET A 185 0.07 29.24 -12.90
C MET A 185 1.52 29.72 -12.91
N ASN A 186 1.87 30.64 -12.02
CA ASN A 186 3.28 30.85 -11.76
C ASN A 186 3.84 29.79 -10.81
N THR A 187 5.13 29.51 -10.92
CA THR A 187 5.83 28.45 -10.18
C THR A 187 5.65 28.56 -8.65
N ARG A 188 5.70 29.80 -8.13
CA ARG A 188 5.52 30.04 -6.68
C ARG A 188 4.10 29.69 -6.20
N THR A 189 3.10 30.03 -6.97
CA THR A 189 1.68 29.69 -6.66
C THR A 189 1.48 28.18 -6.70
N LEU A 190 2.02 27.50 -7.72
CA LEU A 190 1.96 26.06 -7.82
C LEU A 190 2.69 25.38 -6.64
N ALA A 191 3.89 25.84 -6.29
CA ALA A 191 4.64 25.28 -5.16
C ALA A 191 3.83 25.34 -3.85
N ARG A 192 3.18 26.49 -3.57
CA ARG A 192 2.34 26.66 -2.38
C ARG A 192 1.08 25.79 -2.42
N LEU A 193 0.44 25.72 -3.57
CA LEU A 193 -0.73 24.85 -3.79
C LEU A 193 -0.35 23.40 -3.53
N PHE A 194 0.75 22.95 -4.14
CA PHE A 194 1.23 21.58 -4.01
C PHE A 194 1.52 21.20 -2.56
N GLN A 195 2.26 22.06 -1.84
CA GLN A 195 2.58 21.86 -0.41
C GLN A 195 1.31 21.81 0.45
N ARG A 196 0.34 22.68 0.18
CA ARG A 196 -0.93 22.70 0.92
C ARG A 196 -1.76 21.44 0.69
N GLU A 197 -1.81 20.95 -0.56
CA GLU A 197 -2.66 19.85 -0.96
C GLU A 197 -2.08 18.47 -0.59
N THR A 198 -0.74 18.34 -0.63
CA THR A 198 -0.07 17.04 -0.44
C THR A 198 0.74 16.95 0.87
N GLY A 199 0.94 18.07 1.57
CA GLY A 199 1.84 18.13 2.72
C GLY A 199 3.33 18.10 2.35
N MET A 200 3.68 17.99 1.05
CA MET A 200 5.04 17.80 0.57
C MET A 200 5.44 18.88 -0.43
N ASN A 201 6.73 19.24 -0.48
CA ASN A 201 7.22 19.99 -1.63
C ASN A 201 7.29 19.08 -2.87
N PHE A 202 7.15 19.70 -4.05
CA PHE A 202 7.06 18.98 -5.32
C PHE A 202 8.20 17.98 -5.56
N GLY A 203 9.46 18.40 -5.32
CA GLY A 203 10.62 17.53 -5.53
C GLY A 203 10.66 16.34 -4.56
N ALA A 204 10.24 16.53 -3.30
CA ALA A 204 10.12 15.45 -2.33
C ALA A 204 9.03 14.47 -2.74
N TRP A 205 7.89 14.96 -3.19
CA TRP A 205 6.80 14.13 -3.66
C TRP A 205 7.19 13.29 -4.89
N CYS A 206 7.85 13.88 -5.89
CA CYS A 206 8.32 13.17 -7.08
C CYS A 206 9.32 12.05 -6.69
N ARG A 207 10.27 12.35 -5.79
CA ARG A 207 11.21 11.34 -5.30
C ARG A 207 10.50 10.20 -4.57
N GLN A 208 9.52 10.53 -3.71
CA GLN A 208 8.73 9.55 -2.98
C GLN A 208 7.90 8.68 -3.93
N ALA A 209 7.21 9.28 -4.89
CA ALA A 209 6.45 8.55 -5.89
C ALA A 209 7.35 7.58 -6.67
N ARG A 210 8.47 8.06 -7.21
CA ARG A 210 9.44 7.21 -7.94
C ARG A 210 10.02 6.09 -7.08
N LEU A 211 10.35 6.39 -5.82
CA LEU A 211 10.82 5.38 -4.87
C LEU A 211 9.79 4.27 -4.69
N LEU A 212 8.58 4.64 -4.29
CA LEU A 212 7.54 3.66 -3.96
C LEU A 212 7.11 2.84 -5.17
N LEU A 213 6.98 3.48 -6.34
CA LEU A 213 6.65 2.80 -7.60
C LEU A 213 7.78 1.90 -8.12
N SER A 214 9.02 2.09 -7.66
CA SER A 214 10.14 1.19 -7.99
C SER A 214 10.08 -0.14 -7.25
N LEU A 215 9.49 -0.17 -6.05
CA LEU A 215 9.46 -1.37 -5.20
C LEU A 215 8.79 -2.58 -5.87
N PRO A 216 7.62 -2.44 -6.53
CA PRO A 216 7.00 -3.55 -7.24
C PRO A 216 7.90 -4.16 -8.32
N ARG A 217 8.59 -3.32 -9.10
CA ARG A 217 9.49 -3.80 -10.17
C ARG A 217 10.73 -4.51 -9.62
N LEU A 218 11.29 -3.98 -8.54
CA LEU A 218 12.40 -4.65 -7.83
C LEU A 218 11.96 -6.01 -7.28
N ALA A 219 10.76 -6.08 -6.68
CA ALA A 219 10.20 -7.33 -6.16
C ALA A 219 9.92 -8.36 -7.27
N ALA A 220 9.56 -7.90 -8.47
CA ALA A 220 9.41 -8.74 -9.66
C ALA A 220 10.76 -9.16 -10.30
N GLY A 221 11.90 -8.83 -9.69
CA GLY A 221 13.23 -9.24 -10.15
C GLY A 221 13.84 -8.36 -11.24
N ALA A 222 13.26 -7.18 -11.53
CA ALA A 222 13.86 -6.26 -12.49
C ALA A 222 15.23 -5.76 -11.99
N SER A 223 16.19 -5.61 -12.90
CA SER A 223 17.52 -5.14 -12.55
C SER A 223 17.51 -3.70 -12.05
N ILE A 224 18.46 -3.34 -11.18
CA ILE A 224 18.59 -1.97 -10.66
C ILE A 224 18.75 -0.95 -11.80
N LEU A 225 19.42 -1.33 -12.89
CA LEU A 225 19.61 -0.47 -14.07
C LEU A 225 18.26 -0.19 -14.75
N GLU A 226 17.49 -1.24 -15.06
CA GLU A 226 16.16 -1.11 -15.68
C GLU A 226 15.22 -0.28 -14.83
N VAL A 227 15.19 -0.53 -13.52
CA VAL A 227 14.35 0.21 -12.58
C VAL A 227 14.78 1.68 -12.52
N ALA A 228 16.08 1.98 -12.43
CA ALA A 228 16.57 3.35 -12.40
C ALA A 228 16.11 4.14 -13.65
N LEU A 229 16.33 3.60 -14.84
CA LEU A 229 15.95 4.24 -16.11
C LEU A 229 14.42 4.41 -16.22
N ALA A 230 13.66 3.37 -15.89
CA ALA A 230 12.20 3.42 -15.93
C ALA A 230 11.58 4.39 -14.90
N HIS A 231 12.36 4.85 -13.92
CA HIS A 231 11.91 5.83 -12.92
C HIS A 231 12.59 7.21 -13.08
N GLY A 232 13.16 7.47 -14.28
CA GLY A 232 13.70 8.78 -14.63
C GLY A 232 15.01 9.13 -13.93
N TYR A 233 15.82 8.14 -13.57
CA TYR A 233 17.18 8.35 -13.07
C TYR A 233 18.20 8.10 -14.19
N GLU A 234 19.19 8.96 -14.28
CA GLU A 234 20.23 8.87 -15.32
C GLU A 234 21.20 7.70 -15.09
N SER A 235 21.26 7.17 -13.87
CA SER A 235 22.15 6.07 -13.53
C SER A 235 21.66 5.22 -12.36
N PRO A 236 22.07 3.94 -12.29
CA PRO A 236 21.83 3.07 -11.13
C PRO A 236 22.38 3.64 -9.82
N SER A 237 23.51 4.38 -9.89
CA SER A 237 24.14 4.99 -8.72
C SER A 237 23.27 6.11 -8.13
N ALA A 238 22.69 6.97 -8.98
CA ALA A 238 21.79 8.04 -8.54
C ALA A 238 20.53 7.45 -7.89
N PHE A 239 19.95 6.42 -8.49
CA PHE A 239 18.80 5.70 -7.93
C PHE A 239 19.15 5.03 -6.58
N THR A 240 20.27 4.29 -6.50
CA THR A 240 20.72 3.61 -5.28
C THR A 240 20.96 4.61 -4.14
N ALA A 241 21.59 5.75 -4.43
CA ALA A 241 21.82 6.80 -3.43
C ALA A 241 20.51 7.39 -2.88
N MET A 242 19.53 7.64 -3.77
CA MET A 242 18.20 8.09 -3.38
C MET A 242 17.47 7.04 -2.53
N PHE A 243 17.47 5.80 -2.98
CA PHE A 243 16.82 4.68 -2.32
C PHE A 243 17.37 4.44 -0.91
N ARG A 244 18.72 4.40 -0.77
CA ARG A 244 19.38 4.25 0.53
C ARG A 244 19.09 5.41 1.48
N ARG A 245 19.03 6.65 0.97
CA ARG A 245 18.67 7.83 1.78
C ARG A 245 17.26 7.73 2.33
N ALA A 246 16.33 7.17 1.56
CA ALA A 246 14.91 7.09 1.92
C ALA A 246 14.57 5.87 2.81
N LEU A 247 15.19 4.71 2.56
CA LEU A 247 14.84 3.44 3.21
C LEU A 247 15.97 2.87 4.10
N GLY A 248 17.10 3.56 4.20
CA GLY A 248 18.24 3.21 5.07
C GLY A 248 19.17 2.13 4.51
N VAL A 249 18.73 1.36 3.51
CA VAL A 249 19.47 0.27 2.88
C VAL A 249 19.42 0.36 1.36
N PRO A 250 20.40 -0.20 0.63
CA PRO A 250 20.37 -0.21 -0.83
C PRO A 250 19.29 -1.15 -1.38
N PRO A 251 18.83 -0.97 -2.64
CA PRO A 251 17.80 -1.80 -3.25
C PRO A 251 18.10 -3.30 -3.20
N SER A 252 19.37 -3.68 -3.39
CA SER A 252 19.81 -5.09 -3.35
C SER A 252 19.65 -5.79 -2.00
N GLN A 253 19.56 -5.03 -0.91
CA GLN A 253 19.37 -5.58 0.44
C GLN A 253 17.94 -5.45 0.95
N TYR A 254 17.15 -4.57 0.34
CA TYR A 254 15.81 -4.25 0.84
C TYR A 254 14.86 -5.44 0.73
N LEU A 255 14.92 -6.19 -0.35
CA LEU A 255 14.04 -7.32 -0.62
C LEU A 255 14.48 -8.60 0.14
N HIS A 256 15.79 -8.81 0.30
CA HIS A 256 16.32 -9.99 1.02
C HIS A 256 16.19 -9.92 2.56
N ARG A 257 15.80 -8.79 3.12
CA ARG A 257 15.57 -8.65 4.58
C ARG A 257 14.20 -9.12 5.05
N HIS A 258 13.35 -9.51 4.13
CA HIS A 258 11.95 -9.86 4.42
C HIS A 258 11.60 -11.29 3.99
N ASP A 259 12.61 -12.06 3.56
CA ASP A 259 12.56 -13.51 3.46
C ASP A 259 13.00 -14.11 4.82
#